data_60a3e07f2cb8372917a8e4272ade0e79
#
_entry.id   60a3e07f2cb8372917a8e4272ade0e79
#
_cell.length_a   1.000
_cell.length_b   1.000
_cell.length_c   1.000
_cell.angle_alpha   90.00
_cell.angle_beta   90.00
_cell.angle_gamma   90.00
#
_symmetry.space_group_name_H-M   'P 1'
#
loop_
_entity.id
_entity.type
_entity.pdbx_description
1 polymer ?
#
loop_
_entity_poly.entity_id
_entity_poly.type
_entity_poly.pdbx_seq_one_letter_code
_entity_poly.pdbx_strand_id
1 'polypeptide(L)'
;SGSGDSRILIIEDTNGDGRADSRKVFAEGIAFPSALAVGFGGVFVGAPPNLLFIPDRDGDDVAEMDDIEVRLTGWGIRDRHETINSFHWGPDGWLYGLEGFATPSKIRRPIGKGKIYKHNEPFPEDLLEADGIDINGGVWKYHPTKDRFEAVAHGFSNPWGIDYNSKGQLFISACVIPHLFHVVPGGIYHRQGGQHFNSYIYDDIKTIVDHRHRSAHGGARIYMSDAFPPMQNNRIFMANIHEHAVLSDILVSRGSGFVAKHGEDFMMANNAQWIGFSLEIG
;
A
#
# COMPACT_ATOMS: atom_id res chain seq x y z
N SER A 1 -1.46 19.70 7.86
CA SER A 1 -0.98 20.78 6.98
C SER A 1 -0.30 20.16 5.79
N GLY A 2 -0.55 20.62 4.58
CA GLY A 2 0.16 20.17 3.37
C GLY A 2 1.50 20.93 3.20
N SER A 3 2.24 21.15 4.28
CA SER A 3 3.39 22.05 4.29
C SER A 3 4.70 21.45 3.79
N GLY A 4 4.72 20.15 3.42
CA GLY A 4 5.96 19.54 2.92
C GLY A 4 7.07 19.37 3.96
N ASP A 5 6.72 19.20 5.22
CA ASP A 5 7.69 19.06 6.32
C ASP A 5 8.05 17.58 6.60
N SER A 6 7.53 16.65 5.79
CA SER A 6 7.79 15.22 5.97
C SER A 6 9.17 14.83 5.45
N ARG A 7 9.76 13.81 6.07
CA ARG A 7 11.09 13.29 5.74
C ARG A 7 11.03 11.79 5.52
N ILE A 8 11.86 11.31 4.63
CA ILE A 8 12.21 9.91 4.47
C ILE A 8 13.56 9.71 5.14
N LEU A 9 13.65 8.76 6.04
CA LEU A 9 14.84 8.47 6.82
C LEU A 9 15.37 7.10 6.49
N ILE A 10 16.67 6.97 6.39
CA ILE A 10 17.39 5.71 6.45
C ILE A 10 17.82 5.51 7.90
N ILE A 11 17.48 4.37 8.45
CA ILE A 11 17.80 3.99 9.83
C ILE A 11 18.49 2.64 9.77
N GLU A 12 19.69 2.55 10.34
CA GLU A 12 20.55 1.37 10.23
C GLU A 12 21.08 0.95 11.59
N ASP A 13 21.27 -0.34 11.74
CA ASP A 13 22.09 -0.98 12.78
C ASP A 13 23.44 -1.28 12.14
N THR A 14 24.42 -0.40 12.32
CA THR A 14 25.72 -0.52 11.65
C THR A 14 26.66 -1.50 12.34
N ASN A 15 26.38 -1.89 13.59
CA ASN A 15 27.21 -2.75 14.40
C ASN A 15 26.61 -4.17 14.58
N GLY A 16 25.35 -4.40 14.15
CA GLY A 16 24.69 -5.71 14.20
C GLY A 16 24.21 -6.13 15.60
N ASP A 17 23.98 -5.18 16.52
CA ASP A 17 23.52 -5.47 17.88
C ASP A 17 21.99 -5.55 18.03
N GLY A 18 21.25 -5.34 16.95
CA GLY A 18 19.79 -5.32 16.89
C GLY A 18 19.18 -3.97 17.28
N ARG A 19 19.98 -2.91 17.35
CA ARG A 19 19.55 -1.55 17.65
C ARG A 19 20.06 -0.59 16.60
N ALA A 20 19.15 0.24 16.09
CA ALA A 20 19.54 1.28 15.15
C ALA A 20 20.45 2.31 15.83
N ASP A 21 21.63 2.55 15.26
CA ASP A 21 22.65 3.48 15.72
C ASP A 21 23.01 4.55 14.67
N SER A 22 22.52 4.43 13.45
CA SER A 22 22.67 5.41 12.38
C SER A 22 21.31 5.94 11.93
N ARG A 23 21.26 7.24 11.63
CA ARG A 23 20.06 7.90 11.09
C ARG A 23 20.48 8.96 10.07
N LYS A 24 20.06 8.78 8.84
CA LYS A 24 20.33 9.69 7.72
C LYS A 24 19.00 10.19 7.14
N VAL A 25 18.94 11.45 6.74
CA VAL A 25 17.80 11.99 5.99
C VAL A 25 18.05 11.71 4.52
N PHE A 26 17.22 10.86 3.92
CA PHE A 26 17.28 10.57 2.49
C PHE A 26 16.60 11.68 1.66
N ALA A 27 15.39 12.07 2.05
CA ALA A 27 14.64 13.14 1.37
C ALA A 27 13.80 13.92 2.37
N GLU A 28 13.59 15.20 2.12
CA GLU A 28 12.68 16.05 2.89
C GLU A 28 11.88 16.98 1.99
N GLY A 29 10.87 17.66 2.55
CA GLY A 29 10.04 18.57 1.77
C GLY A 29 8.96 17.90 0.93
N ILE A 30 8.66 16.62 1.17
CA ILE A 30 7.59 15.89 0.47
C ILE A 30 6.27 16.10 1.21
N ALA A 31 5.24 16.54 0.47
CA ALA A 31 3.92 16.72 1.03
C ALA A 31 3.23 15.37 1.24
N PHE A 32 2.84 15.10 2.47
CA PHE A 32 1.95 14.00 2.83
C PHE A 32 2.35 12.62 2.25
N PRO A 33 3.56 12.11 2.47
CA PRO A 33 3.91 10.77 2.06
C PRO A 33 3.08 9.75 2.83
N SER A 34 2.40 8.85 2.12
CA SER A 34 1.47 7.85 2.68
C SER A 34 1.90 6.42 2.45
N ALA A 35 2.85 6.20 1.54
CA ALA A 35 3.44 4.90 1.25
C ALA A 35 4.82 5.06 0.63
N LEU A 36 5.67 4.05 0.78
CA LEU A 36 6.97 4.00 0.12
C LEU A 36 7.37 2.56 -0.25
N ALA A 37 8.19 2.44 -1.29
CA ALA A 37 8.83 1.18 -1.67
C ALA A 37 10.20 1.46 -2.29
N VAL A 38 11.23 0.80 -1.78
CA VAL A 38 12.60 0.89 -2.30
C VAL A 38 12.74 0.02 -3.54
N GLY A 39 13.41 0.51 -4.57
CA GLY A 39 13.71 -0.25 -5.78
C GLY A 39 14.18 0.62 -6.95
N PHE A 40 14.80 0.00 -7.93
CA PHE A 40 15.25 0.65 -9.16
C PHE A 40 16.23 1.81 -8.96
N GLY A 41 17.06 1.75 -7.91
CA GLY A 41 18.02 2.80 -7.59
C GLY A 41 17.39 4.05 -7.00
N GLY A 42 16.34 3.89 -6.20
CA GLY A 42 15.65 4.98 -5.52
C GLY A 42 14.45 4.52 -4.73
N VAL A 43 13.55 5.45 -4.44
CA VAL A 43 12.34 5.21 -3.63
C VAL A 43 11.10 5.67 -4.38
N PHE A 44 10.11 4.78 -4.51
CA PHE A 44 8.75 5.16 -4.92
C PHE A 44 7.97 5.65 -3.72
N VAL A 45 7.31 6.79 -3.84
CA VAL A 45 6.58 7.44 -2.75
C VAL A 45 5.16 7.78 -3.19
N GLY A 46 4.18 7.31 -2.44
CA GLY A 46 2.80 7.78 -2.55
C GLY A 46 2.68 9.13 -1.85
N ALA A 47 2.62 10.19 -2.61
CA ALA A 47 2.46 11.56 -2.13
C ALA A 47 1.27 12.21 -2.87
N PRO A 48 0.02 11.89 -2.47
CA PRO A 48 -1.14 12.31 -3.24
C PRO A 48 -1.13 13.82 -3.55
N PRO A 49 -1.48 14.21 -4.78
CA PRO A 49 -2.09 13.39 -5.83
C PRO A 49 -1.11 12.54 -6.66
N ASN A 50 0.16 12.41 -6.28
CA ASN A 50 1.21 11.85 -7.10
C ASN A 50 1.74 10.50 -6.59
N LEU A 51 2.18 9.67 -7.53
CA LEU A 51 3.21 8.65 -7.33
C LEU A 51 4.53 9.26 -7.76
N LEU A 52 5.44 9.44 -6.82
CA LEU A 52 6.77 9.97 -7.05
C LEU A 52 7.80 8.85 -7.19
N PHE A 53 8.87 9.11 -7.94
CA PHE A 53 10.10 8.35 -7.88
C PHE A 53 11.23 9.29 -7.49
N ILE A 54 11.93 8.95 -6.44
CA ILE A 54 13.05 9.71 -5.89
C ILE A 54 14.31 8.90 -6.13
N PRO A 55 15.10 9.22 -7.18
CA PRO A 55 16.33 8.49 -7.47
C PRO A 55 17.43 8.84 -6.48
N ASP A 56 18.29 7.87 -6.21
CA ASP A 56 19.60 8.03 -5.62
C ASP A 56 20.62 7.74 -6.72
N ARG A 57 21.11 8.77 -7.40
CA ARG A 57 21.89 8.59 -8.64
C ARG A 57 23.35 8.29 -8.39
N ASP A 58 23.91 8.80 -7.33
CA ASP A 58 25.32 8.65 -6.99
C ASP A 58 25.56 7.66 -5.84
N GLY A 59 24.48 7.16 -5.22
CA GLY A 59 24.53 6.13 -4.20
C GLY A 59 25.03 6.66 -2.85
N ASP A 60 24.81 7.95 -2.60
CA ASP A 60 25.22 8.57 -1.34
C ASP A 60 24.12 8.58 -0.28
N ASP A 61 22.95 7.98 -0.56
CA ASP A 61 21.73 7.91 0.27
C ASP A 61 21.12 9.29 0.58
N VAL A 62 21.30 10.26 -0.28
CA VAL A 62 20.69 11.59 -0.20
C VAL A 62 20.02 11.91 -1.54
N ALA A 63 18.77 12.28 -1.51
CA ALA A 63 18.01 12.61 -2.71
C ALA A 63 18.19 14.08 -3.12
N GLU A 64 18.46 14.30 -4.40
CA GLU A 64 18.38 15.63 -5.00
C GLU A 64 16.92 15.99 -5.29
N MET A 65 16.41 17.06 -4.66
CA MET A 65 15.01 17.45 -4.80
C MET A 65 14.62 17.80 -6.24
N ASP A 66 15.56 18.29 -7.04
CA ASP A 66 15.35 18.61 -8.46
C ASP A 66 15.26 17.36 -9.36
N ASP A 67 15.65 16.20 -8.85
CA ASP A 67 15.64 14.92 -9.56
C ASP A 67 14.38 14.10 -9.27
N ILE A 68 13.50 14.56 -8.40
CA ILE A 68 12.25 13.85 -8.07
C ILE A 68 11.31 13.89 -9.28
N GLU A 69 10.86 12.70 -9.68
CA GLU A 69 10.00 12.53 -10.84
C GLU A 69 8.56 12.20 -10.44
N VAL A 70 7.58 12.82 -11.09
CA VAL A 70 6.18 12.38 -11.05
C VAL A 70 6.01 11.24 -12.05
N ARG A 71 5.71 10.04 -11.56
CA ARG A 71 5.44 8.87 -12.40
C ARG A 71 3.98 8.79 -12.83
N LEU A 72 3.10 9.06 -11.88
CA LEU A 72 1.65 9.09 -12.08
C LEU A 72 1.06 10.20 -11.23
N THR A 73 -0.10 10.72 -11.63
CA THR A 73 -0.86 11.70 -10.86
C THR A 73 -2.36 11.44 -10.97
N GLY A 74 -3.15 12.06 -10.07
CA GLY A 74 -4.60 12.02 -10.12
C GLY A 74 -5.26 11.29 -8.95
N TRP A 75 -4.48 10.86 -7.93
CA TRP A 75 -5.07 10.36 -6.70
C TRP A 75 -5.83 11.46 -5.96
N GLY A 76 -7.02 11.11 -5.51
CA GLY A 76 -7.85 12.01 -4.74
C GLY A 76 -7.21 12.38 -3.40
N ILE A 77 -7.49 13.61 -2.95
CA ILE A 77 -7.01 14.18 -1.68
C ILE A 77 -8.16 14.60 -0.75
N ARG A 78 -9.39 14.24 -1.11
CA ARG A 78 -10.58 14.59 -0.35
C ARG A 78 -10.58 13.98 1.05
N ASP A 79 -10.18 12.74 1.16
CA ASP A 79 -9.96 12.04 2.42
C ASP A 79 -8.50 11.58 2.51
N ARG A 80 -7.82 11.98 3.58
CA ARG A 80 -6.40 11.66 3.76
C ARG A 80 -6.14 10.27 4.32
N HIS A 81 -7.16 9.58 4.83
CA HIS A 81 -7.06 8.23 5.34
C HIS A 81 -7.37 7.17 4.27
N GLU A 82 -7.92 7.58 3.14
CA GLU A 82 -8.36 6.68 2.09
C GLU A 82 -7.69 6.95 0.73
N THR A 83 -6.56 7.63 0.72
CA THR A 83 -5.79 7.91 -0.49
C THR A 83 -4.81 6.79 -0.83
N ILE A 84 -3.91 7.01 -1.79
CA ILE A 84 -2.84 6.08 -2.19
C ILE A 84 -2.06 5.56 -0.97
N ASN A 85 -1.91 4.23 -0.84
CA ASN A 85 -1.24 3.63 0.32
C ASN A 85 -0.69 2.21 0.02
N SER A 86 0.02 1.62 1.00
CA SER A 86 0.42 0.20 1.07
C SER A 86 1.18 -0.32 -0.14
N PHE A 87 2.34 0.24 -0.42
CA PHE A 87 3.18 -0.22 -1.53
C PHE A 87 3.80 -1.59 -1.25
N HIS A 88 3.79 -2.45 -2.26
CA HIS A 88 4.42 -3.76 -2.21
C HIS A 88 4.86 -4.24 -3.59
N TRP A 89 6.07 -4.80 -3.70
CA TRP A 89 6.55 -5.42 -4.93
C TRP A 89 5.88 -6.77 -5.13
N GLY A 90 5.18 -6.93 -6.24
CA GLY A 90 4.62 -8.21 -6.62
C GLY A 90 5.66 -9.19 -7.16
N PRO A 91 5.36 -10.50 -7.16
CA PRO A 91 6.25 -11.52 -7.70
C PRO A 91 6.46 -11.40 -9.22
N ASP A 92 5.67 -10.59 -9.89
CA ASP A 92 5.74 -10.25 -11.32
C ASP A 92 6.60 -9.00 -11.62
N GLY A 93 7.20 -8.40 -10.57
CA GLY A 93 8.05 -7.21 -10.68
C GLY A 93 7.30 -5.90 -10.83
N TRP A 94 5.98 -5.88 -10.66
CA TRP A 94 5.18 -4.66 -10.61
C TRP A 94 5.12 -4.11 -9.19
N LEU A 95 5.05 -2.80 -9.07
CA LEU A 95 4.70 -2.14 -7.82
C LEU A 95 3.18 -2.14 -7.66
N TYR A 96 2.68 -2.74 -6.61
CA TYR A 96 1.27 -2.73 -6.23
C TYR A 96 1.00 -1.70 -5.15
N GLY A 97 -0.21 -1.18 -5.14
CA GLY A 97 -0.69 -0.29 -4.09
C GLY A 97 -2.21 -0.29 -3.98
N LEU A 98 -2.68 0.41 -2.98
CA LEU A 98 -4.09 0.44 -2.59
C LEU A 98 -4.63 1.87 -2.59
N GLU A 99 -5.96 1.98 -2.61
CA GLU A 99 -6.71 3.22 -2.45
C GLU A 99 -8.08 2.92 -1.82
N GLY A 100 -8.56 3.79 -0.93
CA GLY A 100 -9.89 3.69 -0.36
C GLY A 100 -10.98 4.38 -1.21
N PHE A 101 -12.25 4.20 -0.84
CA PHE A 101 -13.36 4.61 -1.69
C PHE A 101 -13.79 6.08 -1.53
N ALA A 102 -13.40 6.75 -0.45
CA ALA A 102 -13.82 8.13 -0.19
C ALA A 102 -13.08 9.18 -1.04
N THR A 103 -12.08 8.75 -1.78
CA THR A 103 -11.26 9.59 -2.67
C THR A 103 -11.22 9.05 -4.09
N PRO A 104 -12.35 9.08 -4.84
CA PRO A 104 -12.33 8.65 -6.24
C PRO A 104 -11.24 9.36 -7.02
N SER A 105 -10.47 8.60 -7.77
CA SER A 105 -9.26 9.04 -8.47
C SER A 105 -9.34 8.76 -9.95
N LYS A 106 -8.68 9.60 -10.74
CA LYS A 106 -8.45 9.37 -12.17
C LYS A 106 -6.98 9.45 -12.46
N ILE A 107 -6.35 8.29 -12.59
CA ILE A 107 -4.90 8.19 -12.71
C ILE A 107 -4.46 8.42 -14.13
N ARG A 108 -3.54 9.37 -14.29
CA ARG A 108 -2.94 9.74 -15.58
C ARG A 108 -1.42 9.76 -15.47
N ARG A 109 -0.77 9.51 -16.57
CA ARG A 109 0.67 9.54 -16.70
C ARG A 109 1.14 10.87 -17.28
N PRO A 110 2.20 11.48 -16.73
CA PRO A 110 2.88 12.58 -17.40
C PRO A 110 3.48 12.17 -18.73
N ILE A 111 3.37 13.02 -19.74
CA ILE A 111 3.92 12.84 -21.08
C ILE A 111 4.98 13.89 -21.40
N GLY A 112 5.93 13.55 -22.28
CA GLY A 112 6.97 14.49 -22.73
C GLY A 112 8.03 14.84 -21.67
N LYS A 113 8.59 16.03 -21.81
CA LYS A 113 9.57 16.59 -20.84
C LYS A 113 8.82 17.28 -19.69
N GLY A 114 9.37 17.22 -18.47
CA GLY A 114 8.83 17.96 -17.34
C GLY A 114 8.11 17.11 -16.29
N LYS A 115 8.53 15.85 -16.15
CA LYS A 115 8.10 14.96 -15.04
C LYS A 115 8.64 15.40 -13.66
N ILE A 116 9.29 16.53 -13.54
CA ILE A 116 9.94 16.98 -12.30
C ILE A 116 8.88 17.39 -11.29
N TYR A 117 8.99 16.83 -10.10
CA TYR A 117 8.12 17.15 -8.98
C TYR A 117 8.37 18.59 -8.50
N LYS A 118 7.27 19.33 -8.37
CA LYS A 118 7.27 20.63 -7.75
C LYS A 118 6.27 20.66 -6.61
N HIS A 119 6.78 20.85 -5.42
CA HIS A 119 5.97 20.86 -4.21
C HIS A 119 4.90 21.96 -4.27
N ASN A 120 3.65 21.60 -3.93
CA ASN A 120 2.47 22.47 -3.95
C ASN A 120 2.07 23.05 -5.32
N GLU A 121 2.67 22.62 -6.41
CA GLU A 121 2.22 22.97 -7.75
C GLU A 121 1.39 21.84 -8.36
N PRO A 122 0.23 22.13 -8.94
CA PRO A 122 -0.50 21.12 -9.69
C PRO A 122 0.28 20.75 -10.94
N PHE A 123 0.23 19.46 -11.33
CA PHE A 123 0.88 19.04 -12.57
C PHE A 123 0.16 19.66 -13.77
N PRO A 124 0.88 20.24 -14.77
CA PRO A 124 0.28 20.89 -15.91
C PRO A 124 -0.59 19.92 -16.74
N GLU A 125 -1.84 20.31 -17.02
CA GLU A 125 -2.81 19.46 -17.74
C GLU A 125 -2.37 19.11 -19.15
N ASP A 126 -1.69 20.02 -19.85
CA ASP A 126 -1.15 19.84 -21.21
C ASP A 126 0.04 18.85 -21.25
N LEU A 127 0.60 18.51 -20.10
CA LEU A 127 1.66 17.50 -19.94
C LEU A 127 1.13 16.15 -19.43
N LEU A 128 -0.17 15.92 -19.42
CA LEU A 128 -0.79 14.66 -19.02
C LEU A 128 -1.42 13.93 -20.19
N GLU A 129 -1.47 12.59 -20.11
CA GLU A 129 -2.29 11.79 -21.02
C GLU A 129 -3.73 12.29 -21.00
N ALA A 130 -4.38 12.37 -22.18
CA ALA A 130 -5.75 12.81 -22.31
C ALA A 130 -6.73 11.88 -21.57
N ASP A 131 -6.49 10.56 -21.69
CA ASP A 131 -7.28 9.52 -21.05
C ASP A 131 -6.65 9.10 -19.73
N GLY A 132 -7.49 8.85 -18.72
CA GLY A 132 -7.06 8.36 -17.42
C GLY A 132 -7.80 7.08 -17.03
N ILE A 133 -7.26 6.35 -16.09
CA ILE A 133 -7.87 5.16 -15.51
C ILE A 133 -8.53 5.52 -14.20
N ASP A 134 -9.86 5.33 -14.13
CA ASP A 134 -10.62 5.56 -12.92
C ASP A 134 -10.40 4.45 -11.90
N ILE A 135 -10.17 4.82 -10.64
CA ILE A 135 -10.10 3.91 -9.51
C ILE A 135 -10.90 4.48 -8.33
N ASN A 136 -11.57 3.61 -7.61
CA ASN A 136 -12.36 3.98 -6.43
C ASN A 136 -12.46 2.80 -5.47
N GLY A 137 -11.64 2.83 -4.43
CA GLY A 137 -11.51 1.73 -3.49
C GLY A 137 -10.94 0.50 -4.18
N GLY A 138 -9.65 0.46 -4.42
CA GLY A 138 -9.11 -0.58 -5.27
C GLY A 138 -7.65 -0.95 -5.04
N VAL A 139 -7.28 -1.98 -5.79
CA VAL A 139 -5.90 -2.43 -5.98
C VAL A 139 -5.44 -2.00 -7.34
N TRP A 140 -4.29 -1.39 -7.41
CA TRP A 140 -3.63 -0.98 -8.65
C TRP A 140 -2.20 -1.53 -8.72
N LYS A 141 -1.61 -1.49 -9.92
CA LYS A 141 -0.21 -1.82 -10.13
C LYS A 141 0.44 -0.91 -11.16
N TYR A 142 1.74 -0.68 -10.97
CA TYR A 142 2.58 0.13 -11.85
C TYR A 142 3.86 -0.61 -12.21
N HIS A 143 4.22 -0.61 -13.50
CA HIS A 143 5.47 -1.21 -13.99
C HIS A 143 6.50 -0.12 -14.26
N PRO A 144 7.57 0.00 -13.45
CA PRO A 144 8.47 1.14 -13.50
C PRO A 144 9.21 1.33 -14.81
N THR A 145 9.66 0.23 -15.44
CA THR A 145 10.45 0.30 -16.67
C THR A 145 9.60 0.39 -17.94
N LYS A 146 8.34 -0.09 -17.89
CA LYS A 146 7.37 0.04 -19.00
C LYS A 146 6.51 1.29 -18.87
N ASP A 147 6.61 1.99 -17.74
CA ASP A 147 5.82 3.17 -17.41
C ASP A 147 4.31 2.92 -17.63
N ARG A 148 3.81 1.80 -17.11
CA ARG A 148 2.45 1.31 -17.32
C ARG A 148 1.69 1.16 -16.03
N PHE A 149 0.49 1.72 -15.96
CA PHE A 149 -0.46 1.61 -14.85
C PHE A 149 -1.65 0.73 -15.22
N GLU A 150 -2.12 -0.09 -14.26
CA GLU A 150 -3.32 -0.92 -14.39
C GLU A 150 -4.10 -0.92 -13.08
N ALA A 151 -5.43 -0.78 -13.15
CA ALA A 151 -6.31 -1.13 -12.06
C ALA A 151 -6.48 -2.65 -12.04
N VAL A 152 -6.23 -3.27 -10.88
CA VAL A 152 -6.29 -4.73 -10.72
C VAL A 152 -7.67 -5.18 -10.24
N ALA A 153 -8.23 -4.49 -9.26
CA ALA A 153 -9.54 -4.80 -8.67
C ALA A 153 -10.13 -3.55 -8.01
N HIS A 154 -11.45 -3.53 -7.84
CA HIS A 154 -12.17 -2.39 -7.29
C HIS A 154 -13.14 -2.79 -6.17
N GLY A 155 -13.61 -1.81 -5.42
CA GLY A 155 -14.80 -1.93 -4.59
C GLY A 155 -14.58 -1.97 -3.10
N PHE A 156 -13.37 -2.16 -2.63
CA PHE A 156 -13.05 -2.20 -1.20
C PHE A 156 -13.40 -0.87 -0.50
N SER A 157 -13.67 -0.94 0.80
CA SER A 157 -13.92 0.27 1.59
C SER A 157 -12.64 1.06 1.83
N ASN A 158 -11.77 0.53 2.69
CA ASN A 158 -10.51 1.18 3.06
C ASN A 158 -9.40 0.13 3.22
N PRO A 159 -8.84 -0.35 2.10
CA PRO A 159 -7.76 -1.32 2.15
C PRO A 159 -6.46 -0.68 2.62
N TRP A 160 -5.77 -1.32 3.59
CA TRP A 160 -4.55 -0.86 4.23
C TRP A 160 -3.57 -1.99 4.54
N GLY A 161 -3.33 -2.84 3.61
CA GLY A 161 -2.33 -3.91 3.69
C GLY A 161 -2.45 -4.84 2.50
N ILE A 162 -1.32 -5.22 1.94
CA ILE A 162 -1.24 -6.03 0.73
C ILE A 162 -0.05 -6.96 0.81
N ASP A 163 -0.26 -8.23 0.45
CA ASP A 163 0.83 -9.19 0.31
C ASP A 163 0.43 -10.40 -0.54
N TYR A 164 1.41 -11.23 -0.89
CA TYR A 164 1.28 -12.45 -1.68
C TYR A 164 1.63 -13.68 -0.86
N ASN A 165 0.91 -14.77 -1.07
CA ASN A 165 1.34 -16.06 -0.54
C ASN A 165 2.40 -16.72 -1.45
N SER A 166 2.94 -17.88 -1.01
CA SER A 166 3.95 -18.64 -1.74
C SER A 166 3.56 -19.12 -3.13
N LYS A 167 2.27 -18.98 -3.49
CA LYS A 167 1.73 -19.33 -4.81
C LYS A 167 1.44 -18.10 -5.68
N GLY A 168 1.87 -16.90 -5.23
CA GLY A 168 1.60 -15.65 -5.92
C GLY A 168 0.14 -15.19 -5.85
N GLN A 169 -0.67 -15.74 -4.92
CA GLN A 169 -2.04 -15.28 -4.72
C GLN A 169 -2.05 -14.02 -3.87
N LEU A 170 -2.80 -13.03 -4.31
CA LEU A 170 -2.84 -11.70 -3.71
C LEU A 170 -3.89 -11.62 -2.61
N PHE A 171 -3.48 -11.06 -1.47
CA PHE A 171 -4.37 -10.78 -0.34
C PHE A 171 -4.27 -9.32 0.07
N ILE A 172 -5.38 -8.76 0.53
CA ILE A 172 -5.41 -7.45 1.15
C ILE A 172 -6.13 -7.50 2.49
N SER A 173 -5.65 -6.71 3.44
CA SER A 173 -6.42 -6.35 4.62
C SER A 173 -7.09 -5.00 4.46
N ALA A 174 -8.30 -4.86 4.98
CA ALA A 174 -9.01 -3.59 5.05
C ALA A 174 -9.04 -3.08 6.48
N CYS A 175 -8.94 -1.76 6.64
CA CYS A 175 -9.03 -1.09 7.94
C CYS A 175 -10.33 -1.43 8.66
N VAL A 176 -11.42 -1.52 7.91
CA VAL A 176 -12.78 -1.80 8.40
C VAL A 176 -13.16 -3.28 8.32
N ILE A 177 -14.29 -3.65 8.94
CA ILE A 177 -14.83 -5.01 8.91
C ILE A 177 -15.83 -5.13 7.73
N PRO A 178 -15.74 -6.16 6.89
CA PRO A 178 -14.79 -7.29 6.94
C PRO A 178 -13.39 -6.88 6.49
N HIS A 179 -12.38 -7.50 7.10
CA HIS A 179 -11.00 -7.02 7.02
C HIS A 179 -10.09 -7.74 6.03
N LEU A 180 -10.46 -8.91 5.48
CA LEU A 180 -9.55 -9.72 4.67
C LEU A 180 -10.19 -10.24 3.41
N PHE A 181 -9.46 -10.12 2.28
CA PHE A 181 -9.91 -10.52 0.97
C PHE A 181 -8.80 -11.24 0.20
N HIS A 182 -9.18 -12.28 -0.56
CA HIS A 182 -8.37 -12.86 -1.62
C HIS A 182 -8.69 -12.12 -2.92
N VAL A 183 -7.69 -11.51 -3.53
CA VAL A 183 -7.89 -10.62 -4.69
C VAL A 183 -7.64 -11.37 -5.99
N VAL A 184 -8.61 -11.28 -6.91
CA VAL A 184 -8.49 -11.76 -8.28
C VAL A 184 -8.56 -10.58 -9.25
N PRO A 185 -7.73 -10.54 -10.30
CA PRO A 185 -7.77 -9.46 -11.29
C PRO A 185 -9.16 -9.32 -11.93
N GLY A 186 -9.61 -8.07 -12.07
CA GLY A 186 -10.94 -7.75 -12.59
C GLY A 186 -12.08 -7.89 -11.58
N GLY A 187 -11.79 -8.32 -10.35
CA GLY A 187 -12.79 -8.47 -9.30
C GLY A 187 -13.39 -7.14 -8.83
N ILE A 188 -14.69 -7.17 -8.52
CA ILE A 188 -15.40 -6.09 -7.83
C ILE A 188 -15.78 -6.59 -6.45
N TYR A 189 -15.31 -5.91 -5.43
CA TYR A 189 -15.36 -6.37 -4.04
C TYR A 189 -16.39 -5.60 -3.22
N HIS A 190 -16.98 -6.30 -2.27
CA HIS A 190 -17.92 -5.73 -1.33
C HIS A 190 -17.29 -4.62 -0.49
N ARG A 191 -18.03 -3.52 -0.32
CA ARG A 191 -17.68 -2.40 0.56
C ARG A 191 -18.85 -1.98 1.44
N GLN A 192 -18.55 -1.26 2.50
CA GLN A 192 -19.55 -0.89 3.51
C GLN A 192 -20.54 0.18 3.04
N GLY A 193 -20.18 0.99 2.05
CA GLY A 193 -21.04 2.07 1.61
C GLY A 193 -20.66 2.62 0.24
N GLY A 194 -21.53 3.51 -0.27
CA GLY A 194 -21.40 4.08 -1.60
C GLY A 194 -21.70 3.10 -2.74
N GLN A 195 -21.90 3.66 -3.92
CA GLN A 195 -22.10 2.85 -5.13
C GLN A 195 -20.76 2.60 -5.83
N HIS A 196 -20.60 1.42 -6.42
CA HIS A 196 -19.55 1.17 -7.38
C HIS A 196 -19.79 2.00 -8.63
N PHE A 197 -18.74 2.53 -9.25
CA PHE A 197 -18.88 3.17 -10.53
C PHE A 197 -18.99 2.18 -11.70
N ASN A 198 -18.71 0.91 -11.46
CA ASN A 198 -18.93 -0.17 -12.43
C ASN A 198 -20.41 -0.53 -12.48
N SER A 199 -21.10 -0.17 -13.56
CA SER A 199 -22.55 -0.35 -13.69
C SER A 199 -22.97 -1.80 -13.98
N TYR A 200 -22.05 -2.65 -14.42
CA TYR A 200 -22.34 -4.00 -14.94
C TYR A 200 -21.62 -5.06 -14.09
N ILE A 201 -22.00 -5.15 -12.83
CA ILE A 201 -21.56 -6.23 -11.92
C ILE A 201 -22.73 -7.13 -11.61
N TYR A 202 -22.47 -8.44 -11.52
CA TYR A 202 -23.49 -9.41 -11.17
C TYR A 202 -23.69 -9.48 -9.65
N ASP A 203 -22.60 -9.60 -8.91
CA ASP A 203 -22.55 -9.55 -7.44
C ASP A 203 -21.12 -9.20 -6.99
N ASP A 204 -21.01 -8.60 -5.81
CA ASP A 204 -19.73 -8.27 -5.20
C ASP A 204 -19.05 -9.52 -4.65
N ILE A 205 -17.74 -9.65 -4.86
CA ILE A 205 -16.94 -10.68 -4.23
C ILE A 205 -16.84 -10.37 -2.73
N LYS A 206 -17.15 -11.38 -1.92
CA LYS A 206 -17.20 -11.24 -0.46
C LYS A 206 -15.83 -11.48 0.17
N THR A 207 -15.71 -11.07 1.42
CA THR A 207 -14.57 -11.40 2.27
C THR A 207 -14.34 -12.90 2.39
N ILE A 208 -13.11 -13.29 2.71
CA ILE A 208 -12.75 -14.68 3.00
C ILE A 208 -12.75 -15.01 4.50
N VAL A 209 -13.00 -14.01 5.38
CA VAL A 209 -13.02 -14.26 6.83
C VAL A 209 -14.30 -14.96 7.28
N ASP A 210 -14.16 -15.93 8.17
CA ASP A 210 -15.25 -16.62 8.87
C ASP A 210 -15.45 -16.17 10.32
N HIS A 211 -14.76 -15.10 10.72
CA HIS A 211 -14.77 -14.50 12.06
C HIS A 211 -14.75 -12.96 11.95
N ARG A 212 -14.80 -12.27 13.09
CA ARG A 212 -14.71 -10.81 13.15
C ARG A 212 -13.73 -10.37 14.24
N HIS A 213 -12.88 -9.41 13.90
CA HIS A 213 -12.12 -8.61 14.84
C HIS A 213 -12.76 -7.24 15.02
N ARG A 214 -12.31 -6.49 16.01
CA ARG A 214 -12.56 -5.05 16.04
C ARG A 214 -11.73 -4.40 14.93
N SER A 215 -12.27 -3.41 14.26
CA SER A 215 -11.46 -2.52 13.42
C SER A 215 -10.64 -1.58 14.34
N ALA A 216 -9.58 -0.92 13.90
CA ALA A 216 -9.11 -0.85 12.54
C ALA A 216 -7.83 -1.68 12.36
N HIS A 217 -7.72 -2.31 11.19
CA HIS A 217 -6.54 -3.05 10.79
C HIS A 217 -5.62 -2.15 9.94
N GLY A 218 -4.32 -2.32 10.08
CA GLY A 218 -3.31 -1.63 9.29
C GLY A 218 -2.15 -2.55 8.94
N GLY A 219 -1.67 -2.45 7.70
CA GLY A 219 -0.66 -3.35 7.17
C GLY A 219 -1.15 -4.79 7.01
N ALA A 220 -0.44 -5.55 6.22
CA ALA A 220 -0.60 -7.00 6.12
C ALA A 220 0.70 -7.60 5.60
N ARG A 221 1.15 -8.70 6.22
CA ARG A 221 2.28 -9.50 5.73
C ARG A 221 2.01 -10.97 5.93
N ILE A 222 2.34 -11.76 4.91
CA ILE A 222 2.25 -13.22 4.96
C ILE A 222 3.64 -13.76 5.26
N TYR A 223 3.76 -14.47 6.39
CA TYR A 223 5.02 -15.04 6.80
C TYR A 223 5.37 -16.28 5.97
N MET A 224 6.54 -16.26 5.33
CA MET A 224 7.04 -17.33 4.47
C MET A 224 8.52 -17.66 4.72
N SER A 225 9.04 -17.39 5.92
CA SER A 225 10.40 -17.62 6.31
C SER A 225 10.52 -18.77 7.34
N ASP A 226 11.70 -19.06 7.83
CA ASP A 226 11.99 -20.11 8.81
C ASP A 226 12.48 -19.56 10.16
N ALA A 227 12.50 -18.24 10.34
CA ALA A 227 12.89 -17.60 11.60
C ALA A 227 11.90 -17.86 12.75
N PHE A 228 10.61 -17.99 12.44
CA PHE A 228 9.58 -18.38 13.40
C PHE A 228 9.22 -19.86 13.27
N PRO A 229 8.60 -20.47 14.31
CA PRO A 229 8.14 -21.85 14.23
C PRO A 229 7.26 -22.12 12.99
N PRO A 230 7.31 -23.32 12.40
CA PRO A 230 6.59 -23.66 11.16
C PRO A 230 5.08 -23.42 11.22
N MET A 231 4.48 -23.41 12.41
CA MET A 231 3.07 -23.09 12.60
C MET A 231 2.69 -21.65 12.21
N GLN A 232 3.67 -20.75 12.07
CA GLN A 232 3.44 -19.38 11.63
C GLN A 232 3.45 -19.24 10.11
N ASN A 233 3.94 -20.23 9.38
CA ASN A 233 3.98 -20.17 7.92
C ASN A 233 2.58 -20.11 7.30
N ASN A 234 2.46 -19.29 6.24
CA ASN A 234 1.20 -19.01 5.53
C ASN A 234 0.11 -18.37 6.40
N ARG A 235 0.49 -17.79 7.55
CA ARG A 235 -0.40 -16.87 8.27
C ARG A 235 -0.22 -15.45 7.73
N ILE A 236 -1.32 -14.73 7.67
CA ILE A 236 -1.29 -13.29 7.42
C ILE A 236 -1.34 -12.56 8.75
N PHE A 237 -0.39 -11.67 8.96
CA PHE A 237 -0.28 -10.83 10.14
C PHE A 237 -0.79 -9.43 9.82
N MET A 238 -1.54 -8.86 10.75
CA MET A 238 -2.14 -7.53 10.61
C MET A 238 -1.99 -6.78 11.93
N ALA A 239 -1.55 -5.53 11.87
CA ALA A 239 -1.60 -4.67 13.04
C ALA A 239 -3.05 -4.23 13.31
N ASN A 240 -3.44 -4.11 14.58
CA ASN A 240 -4.74 -3.60 14.98
C ASN A 240 -4.58 -2.40 15.90
N ILE A 241 -5.08 -1.26 15.42
CA ILE A 241 -4.93 0.04 16.09
C ILE A 241 -5.70 0.10 17.40
N HIS A 242 -6.92 -0.44 17.45
CA HIS A 242 -7.80 -0.35 18.61
C HIS A 242 -7.57 -1.45 19.64
N GLU A 243 -7.00 -2.56 19.25
CA GLU A 243 -6.66 -3.67 20.15
C GLU A 243 -5.20 -3.60 20.60
N HIS A 244 -4.41 -2.69 20.03
CA HIS A 244 -2.98 -2.53 20.32
C HIS A 244 -2.21 -3.84 20.18
N ALA A 245 -2.48 -4.56 19.10
CA ALA A 245 -2.03 -5.93 18.87
C ALA A 245 -1.55 -6.14 17.44
N VAL A 246 -0.76 -7.19 17.23
CA VAL A 246 -0.54 -7.82 15.93
C VAL A 246 -1.34 -9.11 15.92
N LEU A 247 -2.38 -9.14 15.10
CA LEU A 247 -3.27 -10.26 14.90
C LEU A 247 -2.73 -11.21 13.84
N SER A 248 -3.17 -12.46 13.85
CA SER A 248 -2.86 -13.40 12.79
C SER A 248 -4.10 -14.15 12.32
N ASP A 249 -4.23 -14.30 10.99
CA ASP A 249 -5.23 -15.15 10.38
C ASP A 249 -4.57 -16.31 9.63
N ILE A 250 -5.17 -17.48 9.73
CA ILE A 250 -4.73 -18.71 9.06
C ILE A 250 -5.46 -18.80 7.72
N LEU A 251 -4.70 -18.79 6.63
CA LEU A 251 -5.23 -18.93 5.27
C LEU A 251 -5.43 -20.39 4.92
N VAL A 252 -6.67 -20.81 4.76
CA VAL A 252 -7.04 -22.20 4.42
C VAL A 252 -7.57 -22.25 2.99
N SER A 253 -6.94 -23.05 2.13
CA SER A 253 -7.41 -23.25 0.76
C SER A 253 -8.81 -23.91 0.75
N ARG A 254 -9.72 -23.36 -0.05
CA ARG A 254 -11.08 -23.87 -0.23
C ARG A 254 -11.49 -23.77 -1.70
N GLY A 255 -11.49 -24.89 -2.39
CA GLY A 255 -11.70 -24.91 -3.85
C GLY A 255 -10.61 -24.10 -4.57
N SER A 256 -11.01 -23.16 -5.41
CA SER A 256 -10.12 -22.22 -6.10
C SER A 256 -9.78 -20.96 -5.30
N GLY A 257 -10.31 -20.82 -4.09
CA GLY A 257 -10.11 -19.66 -3.22
C GLY A 257 -9.64 -20.04 -1.83
N PHE A 258 -9.94 -19.17 -0.87
CA PHE A 258 -9.49 -19.30 0.52
C PHE A 258 -10.60 -18.95 1.50
N VAL A 259 -10.44 -19.47 2.71
CA VAL A 259 -11.14 -19.04 3.92
C VAL A 259 -10.08 -18.68 4.96
N ALA A 260 -10.25 -17.55 5.63
CA ALA A 260 -9.36 -17.13 6.70
C ALA A 260 -10.03 -17.40 8.05
N LYS A 261 -9.26 -18.00 8.96
CA LYS A 261 -9.66 -18.28 10.34
C LYS A 261 -8.76 -17.53 11.29
N HIS A 262 -9.34 -17.00 12.36
CA HIS A 262 -8.55 -16.35 13.38
C HIS A 262 -7.53 -17.31 13.99
N GLY A 263 -6.25 -16.90 14.00
CA GLY A 263 -5.17 -17.56 14.71
C GLY A 263 -4.99 -16.97 16.11
N GLU A 264 -3.97 -17.42 16.80
CA GLU A 264 -3.54 -16.77 18.04
C GLU A 264 -2.96 -15.37 17.74
N ASP A 265 -3.26 -14.39 18.60
CA ASP A 265 -2.66 -13.07 18.49
C ASP A 265 -1.14 -13.19 18.66
N PHE A 266 -0.42 -12.62 17.70
CA PHE A 266 1.04 -12.73 17.69
C PHE A 266 1.69 -11.86 18.76
N MET A 267 1.14 -10.67 18.99
CA MET A 267 1.66 -9.72 19.97
C MET A 267 0.52 -8.88 20.54
N MET A 268 0.55 -8.68 21.86
CA MET A 268 -0.28 -7.70 22.56
C MET A 268 0.65 -6.66 23.20
N ALA A 269 0.49 -5.40 22.85
CA ALA A 269 1.42 -4.35 23.29
C ALA A 269 1.27 -3.92 24.74
N ASN A 270 0.14 -4.20 25.41
CA ASN A 270 -0.16 -3.74 26.77
C ASN A 270 0.06 -2.22 27.00
N ASN A 271 -0.02 -1.44 25.94
CA ASN A 271 0.18 0.00 25.95
C ASN A 271 -0.81 0.67 24.99
N ALA A 272 -1.72 1.45 25.53
CA ALA A 272 -2.75 2.14 24.75
C ALA A 272 -2.19 3.22 23.80
N GLN A 273 -0.93 3.59 23.93
CA GLN A 273 -0.26 4.51 23.01
C GLN A 273 0.40 3.79 21.82
N TRP A 274 0.53 2.46 21.88
CA TRP A 274 1.04 1.70 20.76
C TRP A 274 -0.03 1.62 19.66
N ILE A 275 0.32 2.06 18.48
CA ILE A 275 -0.55 2.03 17.30
C ILE A 275 0.23 1.37 16.17
N GLY A 276 -0.08 0.10 15.92
CA GLY A 276 0.48 -0.64 14.80
C GLY A 276 -0.25 -0.26 13.51
N PHE A 277 0.49 0.21 12.51
CA PHE A 277 -0.08 0.71 11.27
C PHE A 277 0.50 0.06 10.03
N SER A 278 1.76 -0.37 10.08
CA SER A 278 2.42 -1.12 9.03
C SER A 278 3.24 -2.26 9.62
N LEU A 279 3.41 -3.30 8.85
CA LEU A 279 4.22 -4.46 9.19
C LEU A 279 5.19 -4.74 8.05
N GLU A 280 6.42 -5.08 8.42
CA GLU A 280 7.42 -5.61 7.49
C GLU A 280 8.05 -6.86 8.10
N ILE A 281 8.51 -7.77 7.24
CA ILE A 281 9.24 -8.96 7.60
C ILE A 281 10.67 -8.76 7.10
N GLY A 282 11.63 -8.72 8.04
CA GLY A 282 13.06 -8.60 7.73
C GLY A 282 13.71 -9.96 7.41
#